data_2319545a254161d8683d917f68179e35
#
_entry.id   2319545a254161d8683d917f68179e35
#
_cell.length_a   1.000
_cell.length_b   1.000
_cell.length_c   1.000
_cell.angle_alpha   90.00
_cell.angle_beta   90.00
_cell.angle_gamma   90.00
#
_symmetry.space_group_name_H-M   'P 1'
#
loop_
_entity.id
_entity.type
_entity.pdbx_description
1 polymer ?
#
loop_
_entity_poly.entity_id
_entity_poly.type
_entity_poly.pdbx_seq_one_letter_code
_entity_poly.pdbx_strand_id
1 'polypeptide(L)'
;LGMGYYAYMVSQKPDVSHVTIIEKEPAVIKLFETVVLPQFEHKEKITVLQADAMEYMETLEDGQFDYCFADIWIGCYGYIPYLTLKKICKKFESMKMSYWIEDSIVQCLTGYVFTIILQELYKSDNLDKPKPVPDNPKDAFIMQYLEDLLKDAEIKKADQLDYYLDYRNLLHLLD
;
A
#
# COMPACT_ATOMS: atom_id res chain seq x y z
N LEU A 1 3.55 -10.05 9.42
CA LEU A 1 4.72 -10.77 9.97
C LEU A 1 5.49 -11.51 8.88
N GLY A 2 4.81 -12.30 8.06
CA GLY A 2 5.45 -13.14 7.05
C GLY A 2 6.59 -13.99 7.62
N MET A 3 7.73 -14.02 6.95
CA MET A 3 8.94 -14.73 7.41
C MET A 3 9.77 -13.95 8.44
N GLY A 4 9.31 -12.78 8.89
CA GLY A 4 10.01 -11.94 9.87
C GLY A 4 11.24 -11.19 9.34
N TYR A 5 11.49 -11.22 8.03
CA TYR A 5 12.68 -10.61 7.43
C TYR A 5 12.77 -9.11 7.71
N TYR A 6 11.66 -8.39 7.55
CA TYR A 6 11.63 -6.95 7.82
C TYR A 6 11.91 -6.64 9.30
N ALA A 7 11.28 -7.38 10.20
CA ALA A 7 11.51 -7.24 11.65
C ALA A 7 12.96 -7.51 12.02
N TYR A 8 13.57 -8.53 11.42
CA TYR A 8 15.00 -8.82 11.59
C TYR A 8 15.85 -7.63 11.15
N MET A 9 15.69 -7.14 9.93
CA MET A 9 16.48 -6.03 9.39
C MET A 9 16.35 -4.74 10.21
N VAL A 10 15.16 -4.46 10.71
CA VAL A 10 14.90 -3.27 11.53
C VAL A 10 15.51 -3.43 12.92
N SER A 11 15.43 -4.61 13.53
CA SER A 11 16.00 -4.86 14.87
C SER A 11 17.54 -4.72 14.92
N GLN A 12 18.23 -4.88 13.77
CA GLN A 12 19.68 -4.71 13.67
C GLN A 12 20.11 -3.21 13.73
N LYS A 13 19.18 -2.29 13.55
CA LYS A 13 19.52 -0.85 13.56
C LYS A 13 19.79 -0.36 14.98
N PRO A 14 20.88 0.41 15.20
CA PRO A 14 21.26 0.87 16.55
C PRO A 14 20.28 1.90 17.12
N ASP A 15 19.60 2.65 16.26
CA ASP A 15 18.60 3.66 16.61
C ASP A 15 17.20 3.08 16.86
N VAL A 16 17.00 1.80 16.61
CA VAL A 16 15.74 1.10 16.91
C VAL A 16 15.83 0.45 18.30
N SER A 17 15.02 0.96 19.22
CA SER A 17 14.92 0.43 20.58
C SER A 17 13.97 -0.76 20.69
N HIS A 18 12.87 -0.74 19.94
CA HIS A 18 11.83 -1.75 20.02
C HIS A 18 11.08 -1.91 18.69
N VAL A 19 10.61 -3.14 18.41
CA VAL A 19 9.78 -3.48 17.25
C VAL A 19 8.57 -4.27 17.74
N THR A 20 7.39 -3.71 17.52
CA THR A 20 6.12 -4.40 17.78
C THR A 20 5.57 -4.94 16.47
N ILE A 21 5.29 -6.23 16.43
CA ILE A 21 4.73 -6.93 15.28
C ILE A 21 3.28 -7.27 15.57
N ILE A 22 2.39 -6.86 14.69
CA ILE A 22 0.97 -7.22 14.75
C ILE A 22 0.72 -8.32 13.72
N GLU A 23 0.24 -9.47 14.18
CA GLU A 23 -0.11 -10.60 13.32
C GLU A 23 -1.40 -11.23 13.85
N LYS A 24 -2.33 -11.55 12.94
CA LYS A 24 -3.61 -12.13 13.34
C LYS A 24 -3.62 -13.64 13.36
N GLU A 25 -2.77 -14.27 12.56
CA GLU A 25 -2.78 -15.73 12.37
C GLU A 25 -1.92 -16.44 13.43
N PRO A 26 -2.53 -17.16 14.39
CA PRO A 26 -1.79 -17.79 15.49
C PRO A 26 -0.77 -18.85 15.03
N ALA A 27 -1.03 -19.52 13.91
CA ALA A 27 -0.09 -20.49 13.36
C ALA A 27 1.19 -19.82 12.87
N VAL A 28 1.08 -18.63 12.28
CA VAL A 28 2.23 -17.83 11.83
C VAL A 28 3.01 -17.30 13.02
N ILE A 29 2.33 -16.82 14.05
CA ILE A 29 2.97 -16.37 15.31
C ILE A 29 3.76 -17.51 15.93
N LYS A 30 3.13 -18.67 16.10
CA LYS A 30 3.78 -19.85 16.69
C LYS A 30 5.03 -20.26 15.90
N LEU A 31 4.95 -20.30 14.57
CA LEU A 31 6.09 -20.63 13.73
C LEU A 31 7.22 -19.62 13.93
N PHE A 32 6.88 -18.34 13.90
CA PHE A 32 7.86 -17.27 14.09
C PHE A 32 8.55 -17.36 15.45
N GLU A 33 7.81 -17.45 16.54
CA GLU A 33 8.36 -17.49 17.90
C GLU A 33 9.19 -18.72 18.19
N THR A 34 8.80 -19.89 17.61
CA THR A 34 9.49 -21.14 17.91
C THR A 34 10.68 -21.44 17.00
N VAL A 35 10.66 -20.94 15.76
CA VAL A 35 11.66 -21.30 14.74
C VAL A 35 12.48 -20.09 14.29
N VAL A 36 11.87 -18.96 14.06
CA VAL A 36 12.52 -17.80 13.41
C VAL A 36 13.15 -16.86 14.45
N LEU A 37 12.35 -16.40 15.41
CA LEU A 37 12.78 -15.42 16.43
C LEU A 37 13.99 -15.89 17.26
N PRO A 38 14.15 -17.17 17.63
CA PRO A 38 15.33 -17.63 18.35
C PRO A 38 16.66 -17.42 17.62
N GLN A 39 16.61 -17.25 16.28
CA GLN A 39 17.79 -17.01 15.44
C GLN A 39 18.17 -15.53 15.33
N PHE A 40 17.33 -14.63 15.84
CA PHE A 40 17.61 -13.19 15.82
C PHE A 40 18.64 -12.79 16.86
N GLU A 41 19.62 -12.00 16.46
CA GLU A 41 20.66 -11.47 17.34
C GLU A 41 20.07 -10.51 18.39
N HIS A 42 19.06 -9.70 17.99
CA HIS A 42 18.40 -8.70 18.85
C HIS A 42 16.92 -9.05 19.10
N LYS A 43 16.65 -10.32 19.42
CA LYS A 43 15.29 -10.81 19.69
C LYS A 43 14.60 -10.12 20.88
N GLU A 44 15.38 -9.60 21.81
CA GLU A 44 14.89 -8.87 22.98
C GLU A 44 14.18 -7.55 22.61
N LYS A 45 14.45 -7.01 21.40
CA LYS A 45 13.75 -5.84 20.88
C LYS A 45 12.39 -6.20 20.27
N ILE A 46 12.07 -7.48 20.08
CA ILE A 46 10.87 -7.89 19.33
C ILE A 46 9.75 -8.28 20.28
N THR A 47 8.58 -7.68 20.06
CA THR A 47 7.32 -8.13 20.68
C THR A 47 6.32 -8.49 19.58
N VAL A 48 5.66 -9.63 19.71
CA VAL A 48 4.59 -10.07 18.81
C VAL A 48 3.26 -9.99 19.53
N LEU A 49 2.29 -9.31 18.92
CA LEU A 49 0.92 -9.22 19.42
C LEU A 49 -0.03 -9.90 18.45
N GLN A 50 -0.86 -10.81 18.97
CA GLN A 50 -1.92 -11.41 18.18
C GLN A 50 -3.10 -10.45 18.10
N ALA A 51 -3.28 -9.79 16.96
CA ALA A 51 -4.42 -8.90 16.71
C ALA A 51 -4.64 -8.74 15.20
N ASP A 52 -5.85 -8.32 14.82
CA ASP A 52 -6.08 -7.77 13.48
C ASP A 52 -5.44 -6.38 13.40
N ALA A 53 -4.64 -6.15 12.35
CA ALA A 53 -3.88 -4.91 12.20
C ALA A 53 -4.79 -3.69 12.05
N MET A 54 -5.94 -3.82 11.37
CA MET A 54 -6.88 -2.70 11.18
C MET A 54 -7.51 -2.30 12.51
N GLU A 55 -8.01 -3.27 13.27
CA GLU A 55 -8.59 -3.05 14.60
C GLU A 55 -7.55 -2.47 15.55
N TYR A 56 -6.33 -3.00 15.53
CA TYR A 56 -5.25 -2.49 16.36
C TYR A 56 -4.92 -1.03 16.06
N MET A 57 -4.80 -0.65 14.77
CA MET A 57 -4.52 0.71 14.35
C MET A 57 -5.63 1.70 14.76
N GLU A 58 -6.89 1.26 14.85
CA GLU A 58 -7.98 2.10 15.36
C GLU A 58 -7.83 2.44 16.84
N THR A 59 -7.22 1.55 17.62
CA THR A 59 -7.01 1.74 19.08
C THR A 59 -5.77 2.54 19.43
N LEU A 60 -4.82 2.69 18.50
CA LEU A 60 -3.59 3.43 18.74
C LEU A 60 -3.83 4.93 18.88
N GLU A 61 -3.05 5.54 19.76
CA GLU A 61 -2.93 6.98 19.87
C GLU A 61 -1.66 7.47 19.19
N ASP A 62 -1.64 8.74 18.76
CA ASP A 62 -0.45 9.35 18.18
C ASP A 62 0.69 9.44 19.20
N GLY A 63 1.93 9.27 18.73
CA GLY A 63 3.12 9.28 19.59
C GLY A 63 3.45 7.96 20.28
N GLN A 64 2.66 6.89 20.11
CA GLN A 64 3.00 5.56 20.64
C GLN A 64 4.11 4.86 19.85
N PHE A 65 4.26 5.18 18.57
CA PHE A 65 5.30 4.67 17.69
C PHE A 65 5.84 5.80 16.79
N ASP A 66 7.13 5.73 16.44
CA ASP A 66 7.77 6.67 15.53
C ASP A 66 7.53 6.29 14.06
N TYR A 67 7.39 4.99 13.80
CA TYR A 67 7.31 4.46 12.45
C TYR A 67 6.45 3.19 12.39
N CYS A 68 5.67 3.07 11.33
CA CYS A 68 4.92 1.87 11.01
C CYS A 68 5.14 1.44 9.56
N PHE A 69 5.48 0.16 9.36
CA PHE A 69 5.49 -0.50 8.06
C PHE A 69 4.29 -1.41 7.94
N ALA A 70 3.39 -1.10 7.02
CA ALA A 70 2.19 -1.89 6.80
C ALA A 70 2.40 -2.89 5.64
N ASP A 71 2.20 -4.18 5.96
CA ASP A 71 2.29 -5.32 5.04
C ASP A 71 1.18 -6.33 5.36
N ILE A 72 -0.06 -5.94 5.03
CA ILE A 72 -1.27 -6.71 5.35
C ILE A 72 -2.03 -7.18 4.10
N TRP A 73 -1.44 -6.99 2.92
CA TRP A 73 -2.08 -7.24 1.64
C TRP A 73 -1.71 -8.59 1.05
N ILE A 74 -2.62 -9.15 0.27
CA ILE A 74 -2.39 -10.33 -0.54
C ILE A 74 -2.16 -9.86 -1.98
N GLY A 75 -0.89 -9.61 -2.34
CA GLY A 75 -0.50 -9.12 -3.66
C GLY A 75 -1.02 -7.69 -3.97
N CYS A 76 -0.96 -7.30 -5.25
CA CYS A 76 -1.35 -5.96 -5.71
C CYS A 76 -2.85 -5.64 -5.62
N TYR A 77 -3.68 -6.60 -5.22
CA TYR A 77 -5.14 -6.42 -5.12
C TYR A 77 -5.61 -5.89 -3.76
N GLY A 78 -4.69 -5.52 -2.87
CA GLY A 78 -4.99 -5.07 -1.50
C GLY A 78 -5.35 -3.58 -1.37
N TYR A 79 -5.77 -2.89 -2.43
CA TYR A 79 -6.02 -1.45 -2.42
C TYR A 79 -7.19 -1.02 -1.51
N ILE A 80 -8.24 -1.81 -1.35
CA ILE A 80 -9.33 -1.48 -0.42
C ILE A 80 -8.84 -1.43 1.04
N PRO A 81 -8.16 -2.48 1.55
CA PRO A 81 -7.50 -2.39 2.85
C PRO A 81 -6.51 -1.23 2.95
N TYR A 82 -5.75 -0.95 1.88
CA TYR A 82 -4.82 0.17 1.84
C TYR A 82 -5.52 1.51 2.06
N LEU A 83 -6.57 1.81 1.30
CA LEU A 83 -7.33 3.07 1.45
C LEU A 83 -7.98 3.19 2.83
N THR A 84 -8.50 2.08 3.36
CA THR A 84 -9.07 2.04 4.70
C THR A 84 -8.01 2.33 5.74
N LEU A 85 -6.85 1.69 5.65
CA LEU A 85 -5.73 1.91 6.57
C LEU A 85 -5.21 3.35 6.48
N LYS A 86 -5.03 3.91 5.27
CA LYS A 86 -4.65 5.32 5.12
C LYS A 86 -5.63 6.26 5.81
N LYS A 87 -6.93 6.00 5.68
CA LYS A 87 -7.95 6.80 6.35
C LYS A 87 -7.85 6.74 7.88
N ILE A 88 -7.62 5.55 8.44
CA ILE A 88 -7.39 5.36 9.87
C ILE A 88 -6.13 6.11 10.31
N CYS A 89 -5.05 6.00 9.52
CA CYS A 89 -3.75 6.57 9.85
C CYS A 89 -3.67 8.10 9.74
N LYS A 90 -4.68 8.77 9.16
CA LYS A 90 -4.74 10.25 9.11
C LYS A 90 -4.74 10.92 10.50
N LYS A 91 -5.06 10.18 11.54
CA LYS A 91 -5.00 10.68 12.93
C LYS A 91 -3.58 10.78 13.50
N PHE A 92 -2.59 10.14 12.86
CA PHE A 92 -1.21 10.13 13.35
C PHE A 92 -0.40 11.25 12.69
N GLU A 93 -0.01 12.24 13.47
CA GLU A 93 0.80 13.36 13.00
C GLU A 93 2.30 13.09 13.19
N SER A 94 2.66 12.33 14.24
CA SER A 94 4.05 12.06 14.61
C SER A 94 4.57 10.73 14.04
N MET A 95 3.71 9.75 13.78
CA MET A 95 4.10 8.44 13.29
C MET A 95 4.27 8.43 11.77
N LYS A 96 5.46 8.11 11.30
CA LYS A 96 5.73 7.95 9.87
C LYS A 96 5.20 6.61 9.37
N MET A 97 4.33 6.64 8.37
CA MET A 97 3.78 5.44 7.73
C MET A 97 4.53 5.06 6.45
N SER A 98 4.62 3.77 6.19
CA SER A 98 5.12 3.21 4.93
C SER A 98 4.30 1.97 4.54
N TYR A 99 4.00 1.86 3.25
CA TYR A 99 3.12 0.82 2.69
C TYR A 99 3.79 0.24 1.45
N TRP A 100 4.22 -1.03 1.48
CA TRP A 100 4.90 -1.63 0.34
C TRP A 100 4.01 -1.70 -0.92
N ILE A 101 2.69 -1.73 -0.74
CA ILE A 101 1.73 -1.82 -1.86
C ILE A 101 1.68 -0.54 -2.71
N GLU A 102 2.17 0.61 -2.22
CA GLU A 102 2.12 1.88 -2.94
C GLU A 102 2.80 1.80 -4.30
N ASP A 103 3.96 1.16 -4.38
CA ASP A 103 4.67 0.96 -5.66
C ASP A 103 3.81 0.18 -6.68
N SER A 104 3.11 -0.85 -6.21
CA SER A 104 2.22 -1.65 -7.06
C SER A 104 1.00 -0.84 -7.52
N ILE A 105 0.44 -0.01 -6.65
CA ILE A 105 -0.68 0.87 -7.00
C ILE A 105 -0.23 1.89 -8.05
N VAL A 106 0.93 2.51 -7.87
CA VAL A 106 1.48 3.48 -8.82
C VAL A 106 1.75 2.83 -10.18
N GLN A 107 2.28 1.60 -10.21
CA GLN A 107 2.48 0.87 -11.45
C GLN A 107 1.15 0.59 -12.17
N CYS A 108 0.11 0.20 -11.43
CA CYS A 108 -1.24 0.00 -11.99
C CYS A 108 -1.80 1.31 -12.53
N LEU A 109 -1.67 2.42 -11.80
CA LEU A 109 -2.10 3.76 -12.23
C LEU A 109 -1.38 4.20 -13.50
N THR A 110 -0.06 4.03 -13.55
CA THR A 110 0.75 4.37 -14.72
C THR A 110 0.33 3.57 -15.94
N GLY A 111 0.12 2.27 -15.79
CA GLY A 111 -0.37 1.41 -16.88
C GLY A 111 -1.75 1.81 -17.38
N TYR A 112 -2.64 2.21 -16.47
CA TYR A 112 -3.99 2.68 -16.82
C TYR A 112 -3.95 4.01 -17.58
N VAL A 113 -3.20 5.00 -17.07
CA VAL A 113 -3.01 6.30 -17.74
C VAL A 113 -2.42 6.09 -19.13
N PHE A 114 -1.40 5.23 -19.26
CA PHE A 114 -0.81 4.90 -20.56
C PHE A 114 -1.83 4.28 -21.51
N THR A 115 -2.71 3.40 -21.02
CA THR A 115 -3.78 2.79 -21.82
C THR A 115 -4.78 3.85 -22.32
N ILE A 116 -5.18 4.80 -21.46
CA ILE A 116 -6.07 5.90 -21.86
C ILE A 116 -5.41 6.74 -22.96
N ILE A 117 -4.14 7.08 -22.80
CA ILE A 117 -3.41 7.88 -23.81
C ILE A 117 -3.35 7.12 -25.15
N LEU A 118 -2.99 5.85 -25.14
CA LEU A 118 -3.01 5.04 -26.35
C LEU A 118 -4.40 5.04 -26.97
N GLN A 119 -5.46 4.87 -26.18
CA GLN A 119 -6.83 4.90 -26.68
C GLN A 119 -7.18 6.27 -27.33
N GLU A 120 -6.78 7.39 -26.71
CA GLU A 120 -7.02 8.72 -27.28
C GLU A 120 -6.18 8.96 -28.57
N LEU A 121 -4.93 8.53 -28.59
CA LEU A 121 -4.06 8.63 -29.75
C LEU A 121 -4.58 7.76 -30.93
N TYR A 122 -5.16 6.59 -30.64
CA TYR A 122 -5.70 5.68 -31.64
C TYR A 122 -7.17 5.93 -31.98
N LYS A 123 -7.90 6.75 -31.23
CA LYS A 123 -9.27 7.20 -31.59
C LYS A 123 -9.33 7.93 -32.92
N SER A 124 -8.24 8.57 -33.35
CA SER A 124 -8.14 9.22 -34.65
C SER A 124 -8.21 8.24 -35.84
N ASP A 125 -7.98 6.93 -35.60
CA ASP A 125 -7.91 5.87 -36.62
C ASP A 125 -9.04 4.83 -36.50
N ASN A 126 -10.30 5.23 -36.27
CA ASN A 126 -11.50 4.36 -36.37
C ASN A 126 -11.49 3.08 -35.51
N LEU A 127 -11.27 3.16 -34.21
CA LEU A 127 -11.51 2.02 -33.32
C LEU A 127 -12.76 2.23 -32.47
N ASP A 128 -13.94 2.01 -33.09
CA ASP A 128 -15.23 1.76 -32.41
C ASP A 128 -15.21 0.39 -31.68
N LYS A 129 -14.21 0.16 -30.86
CA LYS A 129 -14.21 -1.02 -29.98
C LYS A 129 -14.69 -0.59 -28.60
N PRO A 130 -15.72 -1.27 -28.07
CA PRO A 130 -16.15 -1.02 -26.69
C PRO A 130 -14.95 -1.21 -25.75
N LYS A 131 -14.83 -0.32 -24.76
CA LYS A 131 -13.84 -0.48 -23.69
C LYS A 131 -13.96 -1.90 -23.15
N PRO A 132 -12.87 -2.65 -22.97
CA PRO A 132 -12.95 -3.95 -22.32
C PRO A 132 -13.47 -3.71 -20.89
N VAL A 133 -14.67 -4.19 -20.63
CA VAL A 133 -15.21 -4.25 -19.27
C VAL A 133 -14.45 -5.34 -18.56
N PRO A 134 -13.74 -5.07 -17.46
CA PRO A 134 -13.07 -6.11 -16.72
C PRO A 134 -14.09 -7.16 -16.26
N ASP A 135 -13.84 -8.43 -16.54
CA ASP A 135 -14.68 -9.55 -16.10
C ASP A 135 -14.70 -9.71 -14.57
N ASN A 136 -13.74 -9.09 -13.91
CA ASN A 136 -13.59 -9.14 -12.46
C ASN A 136 -14.17 -7.85 -11.82
N PRO A 137 -15.15 -7.96 -10.89
CA PRO A 137 -15.73 -6.80 -10.21
C PRO A 137 -14.71 -5.93 -9.46
N LYS A 138 -13.59 -6.51 -9.02
CA LYS A 138 -12.52 -5.75 -8.35
C LYS A 138 -11.77 -4.85 -9.32
N ASP A 139 -11.50 -5.35 -10.53
CA ASP A 139 -10.82 -4.57 -11.55
C ASP A 139 -11.75 -3.45 -12.08
N ALA A 140 -13.05 -3.73 -12.18
CA ALA A 140 -14.05 -2.72 -12.52
C ALA A 140 -14.11 -1.58 -11.48
N PHE A 141 -14.00 -1.92 -10.18
CA PHE A 141 -13.95 -0.91 -9.11
C PHE A 141 -12.69 -0.06 -9.19
N ILE A 142 -11.51 -0.68 -9.40
CA ILE A 142 -10.24 0.05 -9.58
C ILE A 142 -10.36 1.00 -10.77
N MET A 143 -10.85 0.52 -11.90
CA MET A 143 -11.03 1.33 -13.11
C MET A 143 -11.93 2.53 -12.84
N GLN A 144 -13.07 2.32 -12.16
CA GLN A 144 -13.99 3.41 -11.81
C GLN A 144 -13.36 4.42 -10.87
N TYR A 145 -12.65 3.94 -9.82
CA TYR A 145 -11.97 4.81 -8.87
C TYR A 145 -10.88 5.65 -9.53
N LEU A 146 -10.10 5.05 -10.43
CA LEU A 146 -9.07 5.76 -11.20
C LEU A 146 -9.68 6.76 -12.19
N GLU A 147 -10.80 6.40 -12.85
CA GLU A 147 -11.52 7.32 -13.72
C GLU A 147 -12.03 8.55 -12.94
N ASP A 148 -12.52 8.34 -11.72
CA ASP A 148 -13.02 9.43 -10.89
C ASP A 148 -11.87 10.32 -10.38
N LEU A 149 -10.75 9.74 -9.95
CA LEU A 149 -9.54 10.49 -9.59
C LEU A 149 -8.99 11.31 -10.76
N LEU A 150 -8.94 10.74 -11.96
CA LEU A 150 -8.46 11.43 -13.15
C LEU A 150 -9.41 12.56 -13.63
N LYS A 151 -10.71 12.39 -13.42
CA LYS A 151 -11.70 13.46 -13.67
C LYS A 151 -11.50 14.64 -12.72
N ASP A 152 -11.33 14.37 -11.43
CA ASP A 152 -11.13 15.40 -10.41
C ASP A 152 -9.78 16.12 -10.60
N ALA A 153 -8.75 15.42 -11.08
CA ALA A 153 -7.44 15.99 -11.36
C ALA A 153 -7.41 16.91 -12.62
N GLU A 154 -8.54 17.06 -13.34
CA GLU A 154 -8.63 17.89 -14.56
C GLU A 154 -7.49 17.65 -15.58
N ILE A 155 -7.08 16.43 -15.84
CA ILE A 155 -6.05 16.12 -16.85
C ILE A 155 -6.57 16.50 -18.24
N LYS A 156 -6.31 17.73 -18.63
CA LYS A 156 -6.87 18.32 -19.86
C LYS A 156 -5.90 18.35 -21.04
N LYS A 157 -4.59 18.08 -20.82
CA LYS A 157 -3.56 18.22 -21.86
C LYS A 157 -2.45 17.19 -21.76
N ALA A 158 -1.94 16.78 -22.92
CA ALA A 158 -0.82 15.84 -23.03
C ALA A 158 0.49 16.35 -22.38
N ASP A 159 0.68 17.66 -22.31
CA ASP A 159 1.83 18.33 -21.67
C ASP A 159 1.84 18.20 -20.13
N GLN A 160 0.72 17.83 -19.52
CA GLN A 160 0.63 17.52 -18.08
C GLN A 160 0.99 16.05 -17.79
N LEU A 161 1.15 15.25 -18.83
CA LEU A 161 1.38 13.82 -18.70
C LEU A 161 2.68 13.50 -17.97
N ASP A 162 3.78 14.19 -18.31
CA ASP A 162 5.07 14.01 -17.65
C ASP A 162 4.99 14.32 -16.15
N TYR A 163 4.15 15.31 -15.76
CA TYR A 163 3.90 15.61 -14.37
C TYR A 163 3.20 14.49 -13.64
N TYR A 164 2.18 13.87 -14.24
CA TYR A 164 1.43 12.76 -13.62
C TYR A 164 2.15 11.42 -13.72
N LEU A 165 3.08 11.26 -14.65
CA LEU A 165 3.94 10.08 -14.71
C LEU A 165 5.11 10.16 -13.72
N ASP A 166 5.37 11.31 -13.11
CA ASP A 166 6.30 11.38 -11.99
C ASP A 166 5.68 10.65 -10.78
N TYR A 167 6.32 9.58 -10.37
CA TYR A 167 5.97 8.76 -9.22
C TYR A 167 5.55 9.55 -7.98
N ARG A 168 6.26 10.63 -7.68
CA ARG A 168 6.02 11.48 -6.50
C ARG A 168 4.68 12.22 -6.59
N ASN A 169 4.26 12.60 -7.78
CA ASN A 169 3.00 13.30 -7.99
C ASN A 169 1.80 12.34 -7.97
N LEU A 170 1.99 11.08 -8.46
CA LEU A 170 0.96 10.04 -8.36
C LEU A 170 0.67 9.65 -6.91
N LEU A 171 1.69 9.64 -6.03
CA LEU A 171 1.47 9.39 -4.61
C LEU A 171 0.63 10.48 -3.93
N HIS A 172 0.78 11.74 -4.34
CA HIS A 172 -0.05 12.83 -3.81
C HIS A 172 -1.54 12.74 -4.19
N LEU A 173 -1.88 12.04 -5.27
CA LEU A 173 -3.28 11.77 -5.62
C LEU A 173 -3.95 10.74 -4.67
N LEU A 174 -3.15 10.01 -3.89
CA LEU A 174 -3.63 9.02 -2.93
C LEU A 174 -3.77 9.60 -1.52
N ASP A 175 -3.31 10.82 -1.27
CA ASP A 175 -3.45 11.55 0.01
C ASP A 175 -4.83 12.24 0.11
#